data_50baf5c1a332c699640f8a1788a25a4d
#
_entry.id   50baf5c1a332c699640f8a1788a25a4d
#
_cell.length_a   1.000
_cell.length_b   1.000
_cell.length_c   1.000
_cell.angle_alpha   90.00
_cell.angle_beta   90.00
_cell.angle_gamma   90.00
#
_symmetry.space_group_name_H-M   'P 1'
#
loop_
_entity.id
_entity.type
_entity.pdbx_description
1 polymer ?
#
loop_
_entity_poly.entity_id
_entity_poly.type
_entity_poly.pdbx_seq_one_letter_code
_entity_poly.pdbx_strand_id
1 'polypeptide(L)'
;MGFSVAPAFEAGSVAAAEWPLCHVRLQDDARFPWLILIPRVEGAVELEDLSVEQRAVLMEETVRAGALVRRLGAVEKLNVGAIGNVTAQLHVHVVGRRRDDGLWPDPVWGRGPVVPYTDDERAKLLGVIRGD
;
A
#
# COMPACT_ATOMS: atom_id res chain seq x y z
N MET A 1 0.33 1.66 -24.29
CA MET A 1 1.64 1.16 -24.33
C MET A 1 2.42 1.51 -23.09
N GLY A 2 2.95 0.55 -22.49
CA GLY A 2 3.61 0.70 -21.22
C GLY A 2 2.66 0.67 -20.05
N PHE A 3 3.22 0.90 -18.89
CA PHE A 3 2.50 0.78 -17.64
C PHE A 3 1.75 2.07 -17.28
N SER A 4 0.55 1.93 -16.75
CA SER A 4 -0.18 3.03 -16.12
C SER A 4 -0.92 2.50 -14.90
N VAL A 5 -1.07 3.36 -13.89
CA VAL A 5 -1.79 3.02 -12.65
C VAL A 5 -3.28 3.05 -12.93
N ALA A 6 -3.99 2.00 -12.50
CA ALA A 6 -5.44 1.93 -12.68
C ALA A 6 -6.12 3.12 -11.97
N PRO A 7 -7.08 3.80 -12.64
CA PRO A 7 -7.71 5.01 -12.09
C PRO A 7 -8.36 4.81 -10.72
N ALA A 8 -8.82 3.61 -10.40
CA ALA A 8 -9.47 3.33 -9.12
C ALA A 8 -8.58 3.62 -7.92
N PHE A 9 -7.24 3.50 -8.06
CA PHE A 9 -6.32 3.80 -6.95
C PHE A 9 -6.31 5.28 -6.59
N GLU A 10 -6.59 6.16 -7.55
CA GLU A 10 -6.57 7.60 -7.30
C GLU A 10 -7.75 8.07 -6.44
N ALA A 11 -8.82 7.29 -6.38
CA ALA A 11 -10.01 7.66 -5.61
C ALA A 11 -9.78 7.56 -4.09
N GLY A 12 -8.91 6.65 -3.64
CA GLY A 12 -8.74 6.40 -2.21
C GLY A 12 -7.31 6.49 -1.71
N SER A 13 -6.36 6.90 -2.56
CA SER A 13 -4.95 6.97 -2.19
C SER A 13 -4.24 8.08 -2.95
N VAL A 14 -3.03 8.40 -2.52
CA VAL A 14 -2.18 9.40 -3.18
C VAL A 14 -0.83 8.79 -3.52
N ALA A 15 -0.25 9.26 -4.63
CA ALA A 15 1.08 8.81 -5.05
C ALA A 15 2.10 9.20 -3.98
N ALA A 16 2.94 8.26 -3.58
CA ALA A 16 3.90 8.47 -2.50
C ALA A 16 5.35 8.37 -2.97
N ALA A 17 5.71 7.36 -3.77
CA ALA A 17 7.09 7.15 -4.19
C ALA A 17 7.14 6.25 -5.43
N GLU A 18 8.30 6.26 -6.09
CA GLU A 18 8.62 5.31 -7.15
C GLU A 18 9.84 4.52 -6.71
N TRP A 19 9.67 3.22 -6.56
CA TRP A 19 10.75 2.31 -6.19
C TRP A 19 11.20 1.51 -7.42
N PRO A 20 12.28 0.74 -7.35
CA PRO A 20 12.76 0.04 -8.53
C PRO A 20 11.72 -0.79 -9.29
N LEU A 21 10.84 -1.49 -8.58
CA LEU A 21 9.75 -2.24 -9.22
C LEU A 21 8.40 -1.54 -9.06
N CYS A 22 8.08 -1.07 -7.88
CA CYS A 22 6.72 -0.65 -7.54
C CYS A 22 6.53 0.86 -7.54
N HIS A 23 5.39 1.27 -8.10
CA HIS A 23 4.76 2.55 -7.79
C HIS A 23 4.14 2.39 -6.40
N VAL A 24 4.41 3.33 -5.50
CA VAL A 24 3.98 3.25 -4.09
C VAL A 24 2.95 4.34 -3.81
N ARG A 25 1.84 3.96 -3.18
CA ARG A 25 0.77 4.88 -2.81
C ARG A 25 0.50 4.84 -1.32
N LEU A 26 0.11 5.97 -0.77
CA LEU A 26 -0.38 6.05 0.60
C LEU A 26 -1.91 5.98 0.56
N GLN A 27 -2.50 4.99 1.19
CA GLN A 27 -3.95 4.90 1.36
C GLN A 27 -4.41 6.05 2.25
N ASP A 28 -5.40 6.81 1.80
CA ASP A 28 -5.88 7.99 2.51
C ASP A 28 -6.92 7.60 3.57
N ASP A 29 -6.44 6.86 4.58
CA ASP A 29 -7.27 6.35 5.66
C ASP A 29 -6.50 6.47 6.98
N ALA A 30 -6.88 7.46 7.77
CA ALA A 30 -6.20 7.77 9.02
C ALA A 30 -6.41 6.72 10.11
N ARG A 31 -7.31 5.75 9.90
CA ARG A 31 -7.53 4.68 10.87
C ARG A 31 -6.34 3.72 10.97
N PHE A 32 -5.57 3.56 9.87
CA PHE A 32 -4.46 2.62 9.80
C PHE A 32 -3.34 3.20 8.95
N PRO A 33 -2.05 3.07 9.34
CA PRO A 33 -0.95 3.32 8.40
C PRO A 33 -0.99 2.24 7.31
N TRP A 34 -1.02 2.66 6.04
CA TRP A 34 -1.36 1.75 4.96
C TRP A 34 -0.70 2.18 3.65
N LEU A 35 0.20 1.35 3.13
CA LEU A 35 0.81 1.55 1.82
C LEU A 35 0.29 0.54 0.82
N ILE A 36 0.25 0.95 -0.43
CA ILE A 36 -0.11 0.09 -1.56
C ILE A 36 1.07 0.07 -2.52
N LEU A 37 1.55 -1.13 -2.86
CA LEU A 37 2.64 -1.34 -3.81
C LEU A 37 2.08 -1.86 -5.12
N ILE A 38 2.32 -1.16 -6.22
CA ILE A 38 1.85 -1.56 -7.53
C ILE A 38 3.06 -1.84 -8.42
N PRO A 39 3.39 -3.13 -8.68
CA PRO A 39 4.49 -3.45 -9.59
C PRO A 39 4.26 -2.83 -10.96
N ARG A 40 5.26 -2.13 -11.49
CA ARG A 40 5.15 -1.51 -12.81
C ARG A 40 5.41 -2.53 -13.91
N VAL A 41 4.53 -3.51 -13.99
CA VAL A 41 4.55 -4.56 -15.00
C VAL A 41 3.22 -4.53 -15.76
N GLU A 42 3.27 -4.17 -17.03
CA GLU A 42 2.06 -4.03 -17.85
C GLU A 42 1.28 -5.35 -17.88
N GLY A 43 -0.02 -5.27 -17.59
CA GLY A 43 -0.92 -6.41 -17.65
C GLY A 43 -0.82 -7.39 -16.50
N ALA A 44 0.03 -7.15 -15.51
CA ALA A 44 0.15 -8.06 -14.36
C ALA A 44 -1.11 -7.98 -13.48
N VAL A 45 -1.68 -9.14 -13.19
CA VAL A 45 -2.87 -9.32 -12.34
C VAL A 45 -2.52 -10.21 -11.16
N GLU A 46 -1.80 -11.29 -11.40
CA GLU A 46 -1.43 -12.26 -10.38
C GLU A 46 0.08 -12.27 -10.14
N LEU A 47 0.51 -12.80 -9.00
CA LEU A 47 1.94 -12.91 -8.69
C LEU A 47 2.69 -13.71 -9.74
N GLU A 48 2.04 -14.72 -10.32
CA GLU A 48 2.64 -15.56 -11.37
C GLU A 48 2.91 -14.80 -12.67
N ASP A 49 2.31 -13.63 -12.84
CA ASP A 49 2.56 -12.78 -14.01
C ASP A 49 3.91 -12.05 -13.91
N LEU A 50 4.54 -12.09 -12.75
CA LEU A 50 5.87 -11.53 -12.54
C LEU A 50 6.93 -12.61 -12.78
N SER A 51 8.10 -12.19 -13.28
CA SER A 51 9.24 -13.09 -13.37
C SER A 51 9.77 -13.46 -11.97
N VAL A 52 10.63 -14.47 -11.90
CA VAL A 52 11.27 -14.86 -10.63
C VAL A 52 12.01 -13.67 -10.02
N GLU A 53 12.75 -12.91 -10.85
CA GLU A 53 13.52 -11.75 -10.39
C GLU A 53 12.59 -10.64 -9.89
N GLN A 54 11.49 -10.40 -10.59
CA GLN A 54 10.50 -9.40 -10.17
C GLN A 54 9.84 -9.79 -8.85
N ARG A 55 9.51 -11.07 -8.67
CA ARG A 55 8.95 -11.54 -7.41
C ARG A 55 9.92 -11.33 -6.24
N ALA A 56 11.21 -11.55 -6.46
CA ALA A 56 12.23 -11.31 -5.44
C ALA A 56 12.30 -9.84 -5.06
N VAL A 57 12.26 -8.93 -6.05
CA VAL A 57 12.27 -7.49 -5.81
C VAL A 57 10.99 -7.08 -5.09
N LEU A 58 9.83 -7.61 -5.50
CA LEU A 58 8.55 -7.32 -4.86
C LEU A 58 8.58 -7.68 -3.37
N MET A 59 9.14 -8.84 -3.03
CA MET A 59 9.24 -9.25 -1.62
C MET A 59 10.09 -8.25 -0.83
N GLU A 60 11.24 -7.84 -1.37
CA GLU A 60 12.10 -6.87 -0.69
C GLU A 60 11.41 -5.51 -0.55
N GLU A 61 10.68 -5.07 -1.57
CA GLU A 61 9.94 -3.81 -1.50
C GLU A 61 8.77 -3.91 -0.51
N THR A 62 8.15 -5.07 -0.39
CA THR A 62 7.12 -5.32 0.62
C THR A 62 7.70 -5.22 2.03
N VAL A 63 8.88 -5.77 2.27
CA VAL A 63 9.58 -5.66 3.56
C VAL A 63 9.94 -4.21 3.85
N ARG A 64 10.43 -3.48 2.85
CA ARG A 64 10.72 -2.03 2.95
C ARG A 64 9.46 -1.25 3.32
N ALA A 65 8.34 -1.56 2.68
CA ALA A 65 7.06 -0.91 2.97
C ALA A 65 6.63 -1.16 4.41
N GLY A 66 6.83 -2.38 4.91
CA GLY A 66 6.51 -2.71 6.31
C GLY A 66 7.32 -1.87 7.29
N ALA A 67 8.60 -1.67 7.03
CA ALA A 67 9.46 -0.82 7.87
C ALA A 67 8.96 0.64 7.86
N LEU A 68 8.52 1.14 6.70
CA LEU A 68 7.95 2.49 6.59
C LEU A 68 6.62 2.61 7.33
N VAL A 69 5.73 1.63 7.15
CA VAL A 69 4.42 1.63 7.83
C VAL A 69 4.60 1.75 9.34
N ARG A 70 5.60 1.08 9.90
CA ARG A 70 5.92 1.18 11.33
C ARG A 70 6.36 2.58 11.75
N ARG A 71 6.80 3.41 10.80
CA ARG A 71 7.18 4.81 11.06
C ARG A 71 6.03 5.78 10.87
N LEU A 72 4.94 5.33 10.25
CA LEU A 72 3.77 6.19 9.98
C LEU A 72 2.78 6.21 11.16
N GLY A 73 2.89 5.28 12.08
CA GLY A 73 2.02 5.20 13.24
C GLY A 73 2.42 4.06 14.15
N ALA A 74 1.66 3.87 15.23
CA ALA A 74 1.88 2.75 16.14
C ALA A 74 1.41 1.44 15.47
N VAL A 75 2.27 0.44 15.43
CA VAL A 75 2.00 -0.83 14.74
C VAL A 75 2.45 -2.00 15.59
N GLU A 76 1.54 -2.92 15.85
CA GLU A 76 1.83 -4.17 16.57
C GLU A 76 1.95 -5.36 15.61
N LYS A 77 1.26 -5.30 14.46
CA LYS A 77 1.24 -6.38 13.48
C LYS A 77 1.10 -5.79 12.08
N LEU A 78 1.80 -6.36 11.10
CA LEU A 78 1.61 -6.02 9.71
C LEU A 78 0.65 -7.03 9.06
N ASN A 79 -0.32 -6.51 8.30
CA ASN A 79 -1.14 -7.32 7.41
C ASN A 79 -0.71 -7.05 5.97
N VAL A 80 -0.37 -8.09 5.25
CA VAL A 80 0.08 -8.00 3.87
C VAL A 80 -0.87 -8.84 3.02
N GLY A 81 -1.37 -8.26 1.93
CA GLY A 81 -2.30 -9.00 1.09
C GLY A 81 -2.38 -8.45 -0.32
N ALA A 82 -2.53 -9.36 -1.27
CA ALA A 82 -2.82 -9.06 -2.67
C ALA A 82 -4.24 -9.56 -2.93
N ILE A 83 -5.21 -8.66 -2.93
CA ILE A 83 -6.62 -9.02 -3.02
C ILE A 83 -7.11 -9.01 -4.46
N GLY A 84 -7.20 -7.81 -5.07
CA GLY A 84 -7.53 -7.68 -6.49
C GLY A 84 -8.94 -8.04 -6.90
N ASN A 85 -9.87 -8.20 -5.96
CA ASN A 85 -11.25 -8.61 -6.27
C ASN A 85 -12.06 -7.49 -6.93
N VAL A 86 -11.73 -6.23 -6.66
CA VAL A 86 -12.40 -5.07 -7.25
C VAL A 86 -11.52 -4.48 -8.35
N THR A 87 -10.26 -4.21 -8.05
CA THR A 87 -9.29 -3.65 -9.00
C THR A 87 -8.27 -4.74 -9.33
N ALA A 88 -8.30 -5.23 -10.57
CA ALA A 88 -7.52 -6.40 -10.97
C ALA A 88 -6.02 -6.14 -11.09
N GLN A 89 -5.60 -4.91 -11.40
CA GLN A 89 -4.17 -4.60 -11.51
C GLN A 89 -3.43 -5.05 -10.24
N LEU A 90 -2.37 -5.86 -10.43
CA LEU A 90 -1.64 -6.43 -9.30
C LEU A 90 -1.15 -5.34 -8.33
N HIS A 91 -1.49 -5.50 -7.08
CA HIS A 91 -1.05 -4.60 -6.01
C HIS A 91 -0.99 -5.35 -4.69
N VAL A 92 -0.08 -4.91 -3.83
CA VAL A 92 0.12 -5.50 -2.51
C VAL A 92 -0.16 -4.42 -1.47
N HIS A 93 -1.07 -4.70 -0.57
CA HIS A 93 -1.36 -3.85 0.58
C HIS A 93 -0.42 -4.21 1.72
N VAL A 94 0.08 -3.20 2.42
CA VAL A 94 0.85 -3.37 3.65
C VAL A 94 0.22 -2.45 4.69
N VAL A 95 -0.44 -3.04 5.69
CA VAL A 95 -1.28 -2.31 6.65
C VAL A 95 -0.74 -2.52 8.05
N GLY A 96 -0.59 -1.44 8.79
CA GLY A 96 -0.22 -1.49 10.20
C GLY A 96 -1.44 -1.68 11.08
N ARG A 97 -1.39 -2.67 11.97
CA ARG A 97 -2.50 -3.02 12.84
C ARG A 97 -2.12 -2.90 14.31
N ARG A 98 -3.14 -2.59 15.13
CA ARG A 98 -3.04 -2.57 16.59
C ARG A 98 -4.26 -3.28 17.16
N ARG A 99 -4.11 -3.82 18.37
CA ARG A 99 -5.23 -4.49 19.05
C ARG A 99 -6.38 -3.55 19.34
N ASP A 100 -6.10 -2.25 19.48
CA ASP A 100 -7.11 -1.22 19.76
C ASP A 100 -7.52 -0.40 18.52
N ASP A 101 -7.31 -0.93 17.31
CA ASP A 101 -7.59 -0.17 16.08
C ASP A 101 -9.07 -0.17 15.66
N GLY A 102 -9.93 -0.81 16.42
CA GLY A 102 -11.37 -0.80 16.17
C GLY A 102 -11.89 -1.97 15.32
N LEU A 103 -11.02 -2.66 14.59
CA LEU A 103 -11.40 -3.82 13.78
C LEU A 103 -10.70 -5.12 14.20
N TRP A 104 -9.63 -5.00 15.00
CA TRP A 104 -8.86 -6.16 15.43
C TRP A 104 -9.75 -7.25 16.04
N PRO A 105 -9.60 -8.54 15.70
CA PRO A 105 -8.56 -9.12 14.83
C PRO A 105 -8.96 -9.24 13.35
N ASP A 106 -10.05 -8.62 12.94
CA ASP A 106 -10.56 -8.74 11.58
C ASP A 106 -9.68 -7.97 10.57
N PRO A 107 -9.62 -8.42 9.31
CA PRO A 107 -8.95 -7.65 8.26
C PRO A 107 -9.67 -6.32 8.01
N VAL A 108 -8.96 -5.39 7.35
CA VAL A 108 -9.47 -4.03 7.12
C VAL A 108 -10.19 -3.87 5.78
N TRP A 109 -9.94 -4.76 4.81
CA TRP A 109 -10.48 -4.61 3.46
C TRP A 109 -11.99 -4.71 3.45
N GLY A 110 -12.64 -3.73 2.78
CA GLY A 110 -14.09 -3.69 2.71
C GLY A 110 -14.78 -3.19 3.98
N ARG A 111 -14.05 -2.71 4.94
CA ARG A 111 -14.58 -2.24 6.23
C ARG A 111 -14.48 -0.71 6.31
N GLY A 112 -15.60 -0.06 6.11
CA GLY A 112 -15.70 1.39 6.19
C GLY A 112 -16.30 1.87 7.51
N PRO A 113 -16.55 3.18 7.67
CA PRO A 113 -16.16 4.23 6.73
C PRO A 113 -14.69 4.63 6.82
N VAL A 114 -14.16 5.10 5.71
CA VAL A 114 -12.79 5.63 5.63
C VAL A 114 -12.73 6.98 6.35
N VAL A 115 -11.62 7.25 7.02
CA VAL A 115 -11.35 8.55 7.66
C VAL A 115 -10.13 9.18 6.95
N PRO A 116 -10.34 10.10 6.01
CA PRO A 116 -9.20 10.72 5.31
C PRO A 116 -8.27 11.47 6.26
N TYR A 117 -6.98 11.49 5.93
CA TYR A 117 -6.04 12.37 6.64
C TYR A 117 -6.37 13.83 6.35
N THR A 118 -6.01 14.72 7.27
CA THR A 118 -5.94 16.15 6.93
C THR A 118 -4.81 16.38 5.92
N ASP A 119 -4.85 17.51 5.21
CA ASP A 119 -3.79 17.85 4.25
C ASP A 119 -2.42 17.89 4.92
N ASP A 120 -2.31 18.46 6.13
CA ASP A 120 -1.05 18.55 6.86
C ASP A 120 -0.54 17.18 7.29
N GLU A 121 -1.42 16.33 7.82
CA GLU A 121 -1.05 14.96 8.20
C GLU A 121 -0.54 14.17 6.99
N ARG A 122 -1.27 14.25 5.88
CA ARG A 122 -0.92 13.54 4.66
C ARG A 122 0.44 14.00 4.13
N ALA A 123 0.69 15.31 4.09
CA ALA A 123 1.96 15.87 3.65
C ALA A 123 3.12 15.39 4.51
N LYS A 124 2.92 15.34 5.83
CA LYS A 124 3.92 14.86 6.77
C LYS A 124 4.27 13.39 6.52
N LEU A 125 3.25 12.54 6.34
CA LEU A 125 3.47 11.11 6.08
C LEU A 125 4.17 10.89 4.74
N LEU A 126 3.79 11.65 3.71
CA LEU A 126 4.48 11.57 2.41
C LEU A 126 5.95 11.94 2.55
N GLY A 127 6.27 12.94 3.37
CA GLY A 127 7.66 13.30 3.64
C GLY A 127 8.45 12.15 4.27
N VAL A 128 7.85 11.44 5.22
CA VAL A 128 8.48 10.26 5.85
C VAL A 128 8.73 9.17 4.80
N ILE A 129 7.74 8.89 3.95
CA ILE A 129 7.86 7.85 2.92
C ILE A 129 8.96 8.18 1.92
N ARG A 130 9.09 9.45 1.54
CA ARG A 130 10.07 9.93 0.57
C ARG A 130 11.47 10.14 1.15
N GLY A 131 11.62 10.09 2.46
CA GLY A 131 12.89 10.32 3.13
C GLY A 131 13.26 11.79 3.27
N ASP A 132 12.26 12.64 3.25
CA ASP A 132 12.48 14.11 3.38
C ASP A 132 12.70 14.54 4.82
#